data_37195289cf18c5acb888b00e9e3f89c0
#
_entry.id   37195289cf18c5acb888b00e9e3f89c0
#
_cell.length_a   1.000
_cell.length_b   1.000
_cell.length_c   1.000
_cell.angle_alpha   90.00
_cell.angle_beta   90.00
_cell.angle_gamma   90.00
#
_symmetry.space_group_name_H-M   'P 1'
#
loop_
_entity.id
_entity.type
_entity.pdbx_description
1 polymer ?
#
loop_
_entity_poly.entity_id
_entity_poly.type
_entity_poly.pdbx_seq_one_letter_code
_entity_poly.pdbx_strand_id
1 'polypeptide(L)'
;MNNPFTLSFGKKPLQYISRISQTNQILETFRSAVPSNQIFMITGVRGSGKTVLMTSIANELKQDDSWIVIELNPTRDLLQSLAAKIYGLPDMHSRFLNARLDFSAFGLGVSVENAAPVTDIENVLELMLEQIKKSGKRLLVTVDEVTPSEYIRIFASSFQIFLRQDQPIFLLMTGLYENIYDLQNDRSLTFLYRAPKLLLEPLSYFSVRNHYQKFFDIDTKTAGKMTDLTKGYPFAFQVLGYLYWENRRCH
;
A
#
# COMPACT_ATOMS: atom_id res chain seq x y z
N MET A 1 -1.33 24.31 21.01
CA MET A 1 -1.03 22.97 20.49
C MET A 1 -2.06 22.63 19.43
N ASN A 2 -1.65 22.01 18.32
CA ASN A 2 -2.59 21.53 17.30
C ASN A 2 -3.29 20.28 17.81
N ASN A 3 -4.54 20.06 17.33
CA ASN A 3 -5.29 18.86 17.65
C ASN A 3 -4.57 17.61 17.11
N PRO A 4 -4.23 16.61 17.92
CA PRO A 4 -3.50 15.43 17.48
C PRO A 4 -4.38 14.36 16.82
N PHE A 5 -5.70 14.47 16.96
CA PHE A 5 -6.67 13.69 16.18
C PHE A 5 -6.96 14.40 14.86
N THR A 6 -7.18 13.67 13.80
CA THR A 6 -7.40 14.27 12.48
C THR A 6 -8.72 13.80 11.85
N LEU A 7 -9.37 14.72 11.16
CA LEU A 7 -10.51 14.43 10.30
C LEU A 7 -10.11 14.31 8.83
N SER A 8 -8.82 14.54 8.54
CA SER A 8 -8.30 14.48 7.17
C SER A 8 -8.13 13.05 6.68
N PHE A 9 -8.50 12.81 5.42
CA PHE A 9 -8.30 11.52 4.76
C PHE A 9 -6.87 11.37 4.23
N GLY A 10 -6.41 10.11 4.09
CA GLY A 10 -5.16 9.76 3.41
C GLY A 10 -3.87 10.05 4.20
N LYS A 11 -3.95 10.68 5.36
CA LYS A 11 -2.78 10.92 6.23
C LYS A 11 -2.84 10.04 7.48
N LYS A 12 -1.68 9.52 7.87
CA LYS A 12 -1.55 8.82 9.15
C LYS A 12 -1.79 9.82 10.29
N PRO A 13 -2.79 9.59 11.17
CA PRO A 13 -3.03 10.45 12.33
C PRO A 13 -1.86 10.40 13.30
N LEU A 14 -1.64 11.48 14.06
CA LEU A 14 -0.67 11.49 15.16
C LEU A 14 -1.11 10.54 16.28
N GLN A 15 -2.42 10.54 16.58
CA GLN A 15 -3.03 9.59 17.50
C GLN A 15 -3.76 8.50 16.71
N TYR A 16 -3.24 7.28 16.70
CA TYR A 16 -3.88 6.14 16.08
C TYR A 16 -3.56 4.86 16.85
N ILE A 17 -4.44 3.88 16.72
CA ILE A 17 -4.24 2.56 17.30
C ILE A 17 -3.66 1.66 16.23
N SER A 18 -2.40 1.25 16.43
CA SER A 18 -1.67 0.43 15.47
C SER A 18 -2.22 -1.00 15.39
N ARG A 19 -2.21 -1.55 14.19
CA ARG A 19 -2.57 -2.95 13.92
C ARG A 19 -1.29 -3.79 13.81
N ILE A 20 -0.60 -3.92 14.94
CA ILE A 20 0.75 -4.51 15.02
C ILE A 20 0.78 -5.91 14.40
N SER A 21 -0.18 -6.77 14.73
CA SER A 21 -0.21 -8.15 14.21
C SER A 21 -0.30 -8.19 12.69
N GLN A 22 -1.22 -7.41 12.09
CA GLN A 22 -1.40 -7.34 10.64
C GLN A 22 -0.18 -6.72 9.95
N THR A 23 0.40 -5.68 10.54
CA THR A 23 1.62 -5.05 10.04
C THR A 23 2.77 -6.04 10.02
N ASN A 24 3.03 -6.72 11.14
CA ASN A 24 4.12 -7.70 11.25
C ASN A 24 3.93 -8.86 10.28
N GLN A 25 2.72 -9.39 10.16
CA GLN A 25 2.43 -10.49 9.23
C GLN A 25 2.85 -10.15 7.79
N ILE A 26 2.53 -8.95 7.31
CA ILE A 26 2.91 -8.53 5.94
C ILE A 26 4.42 -8.29 5.87
N LEU A 27 5.00 -7.56 6.82
CA LEU A 27 6.42 -7.22 6.81
C LEU A 27 7.32 -8.44 6.91
N GLU A 28 7.01 -9.39 7.80
CA GLU A 28 7.76 -10.63 7.95
C GLU A 28 7.69 -11.48 6.67
N THR A 29 6.49 -11.56 6.06
CA THR A 29 6.33 -12.27 4.79
C THR A 29 7.14 -11.62 3.68
N PHE A 30 7.06 -10.29 3.53
CA PHE A 30 7.74 -9.57 2.46
C PHE A 30 9.27 -9.53 2.64
N ARG A 31 9.75 -9.49 3.89
CA ARG A 31 11.20 -9.50 4.21
C ARG A 31 11.82 -10.88 4.14
N SER A 32 11.02 -11.94 4.10
CA SER A 32 11.54 -13.31 3.99
C SER A 32 12.47 -13.47 2.78
N ALA A 33 13.51 -14.28 2.91
CA ALA A 33 14.37 -14.64 1.80
C ALA A 33 13.61 -15.41 0.72
N VAL A 34 12.65 -16.25 1.15
CA VAL A 34 11.72 -16.97 0.28
C VAL A 34 10.31 -16.61 0.73
N PRO A 35 9.71 -15.54 0.19
CA PRO A 35 8.40 -15.08 0.61
C PRO A 35 7.31 -16.08 0.23
N SER A 36 6.46 -16.47 1.18
CA SER A 36 5.33 -17.35 0.90
C SER A 36 4.27 -16.66 0.01
N ASN A 37 4.23 -15.35 0.03
CA ASN A 37 3.32 -14.53 -0.78
C ASN A 37 3.98 -13.18 -1.11
N GLN A 38 3.82 -12.76 -2.36
CA GLN A 38 4.26 -11.44 -2.81
C GLN A 38 3.08 -10.47 -3.01
N ILE A 39 1.85 -10.91 -2.72
CA ILE A 39 0.64 -10.09 -2.82
C ILE A 39 -0.13 -10.18 -1.51
N PHE A 40 -0.58 -9.03 -0.99
CA PHE A 40 -1.57 -8.93 0.05
C PHE A 40 -2.69 -7.97 -0.34
N MET A 41 -3.91 -8.30 0.04
CA MET A 41 -5.08 -7.46 -0.14
C MET A 41 -5.67 -7.09 1.23
N ILE A 42 -5.74 -5.80 1.53
CA ILE A 42 -6.34 -5.26 2.74
C ILE A 42 -7.76 -4.85 2.41
N THR A 43 -8.74 -5.47 3.06
CA THR A 43 -10.15 -5.19 2.83
C THR A 43 -10.87 -4.77 4.12
N GLY A 44 -11.99 -4.14 3.98
CA GLY A 44 -12.82 -3.65 5.09
C GLY A 44 -13.69 -2.49 4.64
N VAL A 45 -14.62 -2.10 5.50
CA VAL A 45 -15.54 -0.98 5.27
C VAL A 45 -14.80 0.36 5.13
N ARG A 46 -15.47 1.38 4.64
CA ARG A 46 -14.91 2.74 4.60
C ARG A 46 -14.56 3.20 6.03
N GLY A 47 -13.41 3.87 6.19
CA GLY A 47 -12.97 4.35 7.51
C GLY A 47 -12.40 3.27 8.45
N SER A 48 -12.23 2.01 8.00
CA SER A 48 -11.61 0.93 8.80
C SER A 48 -10.08 1.06 8.95
N GLY A 49 -9.45 2.04 8.28
CA GLY A 49 -8.01 2.29 8.38
C GLY A 49 -7.15 1.55 7.37
N LYS A 50 -7.70 1.08 6.25
CA LYS A 50 -6.96 0.37 5.18
C LYS A 50 -5.78 1.17 4.67
N THR A 51 -6.02 2.41 4.23
CA THR A 51 -4.99 3.33 3.75
C THR A 51 -3.91 3.60 4.82
N VAL A 52 -4.32 3.75 6.09
CA VAL A 52 -3.37 3.98 7.20
C VAL A 52 -2.45 2.78 7.41
N LEU A 53 -3.00 1.55 7.36
CA LEU A 53 -2.21 0.33 7.47
C LEU A 53 -1.25 0.18 6.29
N MET A 54 -1.75 0.33 5.05
CA MET A 54 -0.92 0.27 3.84
C MET A 54 0.21 1.29 3.87
N THR A 55 -0.11 2.56 4.20
CA THR A 55 0.89 3.64 4.29
C THR A 55 1.91 3.37 5.40
N SER A 56 1.50 2.78 6.53
CA SER A 56 2.43 2.43 7.61
C SER A 56 3.44 1.37 7.16
N ILE A 57 2.99 0.32 6.47
CA ILE A 57 3.84 -0.72 5.91
C ILE A 57 4.78 -0.14 4.84
N ALA A 58 4.23 0.65 3.92
CA ALA A 58 4.98 1.31 2.86
C ALA A 58 6.10 2.20 3.43
N ASN A 59 5.79 3.01 4.45
CA ASN A 59 6.77 3.90 5.09
C ASN A 59 7.84 3.12 5.85
N GLU A 60 7.50 2.00 6.46
CA GLU A 60 8.50 1.17 7.15
C GLU A 60 9.47 0.51 6.16
N LEU A 61 8.96 0.03 5.01
CA LEU A 61 9.83 -0.52 3.97
C LEU A 61 10.64 0.56 3.26
N LYS A 62 10.15 1.80 3.14
CA LYS A 62 10.93 2.93 2.60
C LYS A 62 12.16 3.30 3.44
N GLN A 63 12.20 2.94 4.72
CA GLN A 63 13.35 3.17 5.59
C GLN A 63 14.45 2.13 5.40
N ASP A 64 14.19 1.07 4.66
CA ASP A 64 15.12 -0.01 4.36
C ASP A 64 15.62 0.17 2.91
N ASP A 65 16.92 0.44 2.76
CA ASP A 65 17.58 0.70 1.47
C ASP A 65 17.46 -0.46 0.48
N SER A 66 17.10 -1.65 0.95
CA SER A 66 16.83 -2.81 0.11
C SER A 66 15.46 -2.76 -0.59
N TRP A 67 14.64 -1.75 -0.27
CA TRP A 67 13.31 -1.61 -0.83
C TRP A 67 13.13 -0.33 -1.66
N ILE A 68 12.48 -0.49 -2.80
CA ILE A 68 11.88 0.58 -3.58
C ILE A 68 10.38 0.51 -3.34
N VAL A 69 9.74 1.63 -3.00
CA VAL A 69 8.28 1.66 -2.76
C VAL A 69 7.63 2.66 -3.71
N ILE A 70 6.71 2.18 -4.52
CA ILE A 70 5.99 2.95 -5.53
C ILE A 70 4.49 2.84 -5.28
N GLU A 71 3.83 3.99 -5.13
CA GLU A 71 2.37 4.09 -5.06
C GLU A 71 1.81 4.38 -6.45
N LEU A 72 0.77 3.63 -6.85
CA LEU A 72 0.09 3.80 -8.13
C LEU A 72 -1.36 4.24 -7.94
N ASN A 73 -1.83 5.06 -8.87
CA ASN A 73 -3.23 5.48 -8.94
C ASN A 73 -4.05 4.46 -9.76
N PRO A 74 -5.07 3.80 -9.17
CA PRO A 74 -5.85 2.77 -9.86
C PRO A 74 -6.70 3.27 -11.04
N THR A 75 -6.85 4.59 -11.20
CA THR A 75 -7.63 5.21 -12.28
C THR A 75 -6.84 5.50 -13.54
N ARG A 76 -5.55 5.17 -13.57
CA ARG A 76 -4.64 5.38 -14.70
C ARG A 76 -4.06 4.05 -15.17
N ASP A 77 -3.42 4.07 -16.36
CA ASP A 77 -2.61 2.93 -16.80
C ASP A 77 -1.49 2.67 -15.78
N LEU A 78 -1.63 1.54 -15.08
CA LEU A 78 -0.72 1.19 -13.99
C LEU A 78 0.64 0.71 -14.51
N LEU A 79 0.69 0.02 -15.67
CA LEU A 79 1.95 -0.46 -16.23
C LEU A 79 2.80 0.72 -16.70
N GLN A 80 2.22 1.65 -17.46
CA GLN A 80 2.92 2.87 -17.90
C GLN A 80 3.32 3.74 -16.69
N SER A 81 2.42 3.90 -15.72
CA SER A 81 2.72 4.67 -14.50
C SER A 81 3.85 4.05 -13.69
N LEU A 82 3.90 2.71 -13.61
CA LEU A 82 4.96 1.98 -12.91
C LEU A 82 6.30 2.18 -13.62
N ALA A 83 6.34 1.96 -14.94
CA ALA A 83 7.55 2.15 -15.73
C ALA A 83 8.09 3.58 -15.61
N ALA A 84 7.23 4.59 -15.74
CA ALA A 84 7.61 5.99 -15.61
C ALA A 84 8.20 6.31 -14.23
N LYS A 85 7.60 5.77 -13.15
CA LYS A 85 8.10 5.99 -11.79
C LYS A 85 9.41 5.26 -11.51
N ILE A 86 9.59 4.03 -12.01
CA ILE A 86 10.87 3.31 -11.89
C ILE A 86 11.96 4.05 -12.67
N TYR A 87 11.65 4.50 -13.89
CA TYR A 87 12.60 5.25 -14.70
C TYR A 87 13.07 6.55 -14.05
N GLY A 88 12.16 7.24 -13.36
CA GLY A 88 12.44 8.49 -12.64
C GLY A 88 13.28 8.32 -11.35
N LEU A 89 13.59 7.08 -10.93
CA LEU A 89 14.45 6.86 -9.77
C LEU A 89 15.92 7.12 -10.13
N PRO A 90 16.62 8.02 -9.41
CA PRO A 90 17.99 8.40 -9.77
C PRO A 90 18.94 7.22 -9.90
N ASP A 91 18.89 6.28 -8.95
CA ASP A 91 19.75 5.08 -8.93
C ASP A 91 19.44 4.12 -10.10
N MET A 92 18.21 4.08 -10.58
CA MET A 92 17.78 3.20 -11.66
C MET A 92 18.08 3.79 -13.03
N HIS A 93 17.93 5.11 -13.19
CA HIS A 93 18.19 5.79 -14.45
C HIS A 93 19.62 5.52 -14.98
N SER A 94 20.63 5.69 -14.13
CA SER A 94 22.02 5.40 -14.50
C SER A 94 22.25 3.91 -14.87
N ARG A 95 21.54 2.98 -14.20
CA ARG A 95 21.63 1.54 -14.51
C ARG A 95 21.03 1.22 -15.86
N PHE A 96 19.90 1.85 -16.23
CA PHE A 96 19.29 1.66 -17.55
C PHE A 96 20.18 2.16 -18.68
N LEU A 97 20.82 3.31 -18.52
CA LEU A 97 21.79 3.84 -19.48
C LEU A 97 23.01 2.89 -19.63
N ASN A 98 23.56 2.43 -18.52
CA ASN A 98 24.69 1.50 -18.54
C ASN A 98 24.33 0.13 -19.15
N ALA A 99 23.07 -0.29 -19.01
CA ALA A 99 22.57 -1.51 -19.65
C ALA A 99 22.15 -1.32 -21.11
N ARG A 100 22.28 -0.10 -21.67
CA ARG A 100 21.87 0.29 -23.03
C ARG A 100 20.40 -0.03 -23.34
N LEU A 101 19.52 0.24 -22.37
CA LEU A 101 18.07 0.02 -22.52
C LEU A 101 17.43 1.28 -23.09
N ASP A 102 16.80 1.16 -24.25
CA ASP A 102 16.08 2.27 -24.92
C ASP A 102 14.57 2.15 -24.67
N PHE A 103 14.03 3.06 -23.88
CA PHE A 103 12.61 3.17 -23.55
C PHE A 103 11.95 4.40 -24.19
N SER A 104 12.57 5.01 -25.19
CA SER A 104 12.09 6.22 -25.85
C SER A 104 10.71 6.07 -26.51
N ALA A 105 10.38 4.86 -26.97
CA ALA A 105 9.06 4.54 -27.51
C ALA A 105 7.89 4.79 -26.52
N PHE A 106 8.17 4.82 -25.23
CA PHE A 106 7.19 5.12 -24.15
C PHE A 106 7.34 6.54 -23.61
N GLY A 107 8.12 7.40 -24.28
CA GLY A 107 8.40 8.76 -23.80
C GLY A 107 9.33 8.79 -22.57
N LEU A 108 10.06 7.70 -22.31
CA LEU A 108 10.98 7.58 -21.19
C LEU A 108 12.41 7.78 -21.68
N GLY A 109 13.00 8.94 -21.35
CA GLY A 109 14.37 9.28 -21.73
C GLY A 109 14.54 9.67 -23.20
N VAL A 110 15.76 9.47 -23.69
CA VAL A 110 16.15 9.68 -25.11
C VAL A 110 16.57 8.33 -25.70
N SER A 111 16.53 8.26 -27.03
CA SER A 111 17.00 7.05 -27.74
C SER A 111 18.47 6.79 -27.40
N VAL A 112 18.79 5.52 -27.17
CA VAL A 112 20.15 5.08 -26.87
C VAL A 112 20.80 4.62 -28.17
N GLU A 113 21.97 5.17 -28.50
CA GLU A 113 22.70 4.84 -29.72
C GLU A 113 23.04 3.35 -29.76
N ASN A 114 22.73 2.71 -30.89
CA ASN A 114 22.90 1.27 -31.13
C ASN A 114 22.07 0.33 -30.24
N ALA A 115 20.98 0.80 -29.63
CA ALA A 115 19.98 -0.02 -28.95
C ALA A 115 18.68 -0.04 -29.76
N ALA A 116 18.04 -1.19 -29.87
CA ALA A 116 16.71 -1.30 -30.45
C ALA A 116 15.68 -0.80 -29.39
N PRO A 117 14.73 0.08 -29.78
CA PRO A 117 13.71 0.52 -28.85
C PRO A 117 12.79 -0.65 -28.44
N VAL A 118 12.51 -0.77 -27.15
CA VAL A 118 11.51 -1.71 -26.65
C VAL A 118 10.13 -1.12 -26.93
N THR A 119 9.24 -1.89 -27.53
CA THR A 119 7.91 -1.43 -27.97
C THR A 119 6.74 -2.00 -27.17
N ASP A 120 7.00 -2.93 -26.26
CA ASP A 120 6.02 -3.54 -25.39
C ASP A 120 6.26 -3.17 -23.92
N ILE A 121 5.22 -2.71 -23.23
CA ILE A 121 5.33 -2.20 -21.84
C ILE A 121 5.64 -3.29 -20.82
N GLU A 122 5.21 -4.54 -21.04
CA GLU A 122 5.57 -5.66 -20.18
C GLU A 122 7.06 -5.94 -20.28
N ASN A 123 7.60 -5.98 -21.51
CA ASN A 123 9.04 -6.16 -21.74
C ASN A 123 9.85 -5.02 -21.11
N VAL A 124 9.39 -3.76 -21.19
CA VAL A 124 10.02 -2.63 -20.50
C VAL A 124 10.11 -2.90 -19.00
N LEU A 125 8.99 -3.30 -18.39
CA LEU A 125 8.94 -3.58 -16.95
C LEU A 125 9.79 -4.80 -16.57
N GLU A 126 9.81 -5.85 -17.38
CA GLU A 126 10.69 -7.01 -17.15
C GLU A 126 12.17 -6.60 -17.11
N LEU A 127 12.61 -5.81 -18.10
CA LEU A 127 13.98 -5.29 -18.13
C LEU A 127 14.30 -4.38 -16.92
N MET A 128 13.36 -3.55 -16.53
CA MET A 128 13.50 -2.69 -15.33
C MET A 128 13.59 -3.52 -14.05
N LEU A 129 12.73 -4.53 -13.89
CA LEU A 129 12.72 -5.43 -12.74
C LEU A 129 14.02 -6.26 -12.66
N GLU A 130 14.56 -6.71 -13.80
CA GLU A 130 15.87 -7.35 -13.84
C GLU A 130 16.99 -6.44 -13.33
N GLN A 131 16.98 -5.13 -13.62
CA GLN A 131 17.97 -4.19 -13.08
C GLN A 131 17.76 -3.97 -11.57
N ILE A 132 16.51 -3.95 -11.09
CA ILE A 132 16.20 -3.91 -9.67
C ILE A 132 16.74 -5.17 -8.98
N LYS A 133 16.50 -6.36 -9.56
CA LYS A 133 17.02 -7.64 -9.07
C LYS A 133 18.55 -7.65 -8.97
N LYS A 134 19.24 -7.20 -10.03
CA LYS A 134 20.71 -7.07 -10.06
C LYS A 134 21.25 -6.05 -9.04
N SER A 135 20.44 -5.08 -8.61
CA SER A 135 20.82 -4.15 -7.55
C SER A 135 20.66 -4.73 -6.14
N GLY A 136 20.12 -5.95 -6.01
CA GLY A 136 19.79 -6.57 -4.74
C GLY A 136 18.57 -5.96 -4.04
N LYS A 137 17.80 -5.11 -4.74
CA LYS A 137 16.62 -4.44 -4.19
C LYS A 137 15.33 -5.20 -4.52
N ARG A 138 14.29 -4.91 -3.73
CA ARG A 138 12.91 -5.37 -3.94
C ARG A 138 12.00 -4.18 -4.22
N LEU A 139 10.96 -4.39 -5.00
CA LEU A 139 9.99 -3.36 -5.35
C LEU A 139 8.65 -3.66 -4.70
N LEU A 140 8.17 -2.78 -3.83
CA LEU A 140 6.79 -2.79 -3.36
C LEU A 140 5.96 -1.82 -4.20
N VAL A 141 4.91 -2.32 -4.81
CA VAL A 141 3.85 -1.51 -5.44
C VAL A 141 2.66 -1.46 -4.50
N THR A 142 2.16 -0.25 -4.23
CA THR A 142 0.94 -0.04 -3.44
C THR A 142 -0.15 0.56 -4.33
N VAL A 143 -1.38 0.04 -4.19
CA VAL A 143 -2.56 0.53 -4.93
C VAL A 143 -3.72 0.67 -3.95
N ASP A 144 -4.13 1.91 -3.67
CA ASP A 144 -5.22 2.19 -2.74
C ASP A 144 -6.57 2.24 -3.45
N GLU A 145 -7.62 1.82 -2.76
CA GLU A 145 -9.02 1.87 -3.22
C GLU A 145 -9.24 1.20 -4.59
N VAL A 146 -8.68 0.01 -4.79
CA VAL A 146 -8.88 -0.74 -6.05
C VAL A 146 -10.36 -1.04 -6.30
N THR A 147 -10.75 -0.88 -7.57
CA THR A 147 -12.06 -1.27 -8.10
C THR A 147 -11.86 -2.15 -9.33
N PRO A 148 -12.80 -3.06 -9.64
CA PRO A 148 -12.72 -3.85 -10.87
C PRO A 148 -12.74 -2.93 -12.10
N SER A 149 -11.57 -2.70 -12.68
CA SER A 149 -11.39 -1.87 -13.88
C SER A 149 -10.47 -2.59 -14.86
N GLU A 150 -10.49 -2.17 -16.12
CA GLU A 150 -9.60 -2.72 -17.15
C GLU A 150 -8.12 -2.53 -16.79
N TYR A 151 -7.76 -1.36 -16.26
CA TYR A 151 -6.38 -1.08 -15.84
C TYR A 151 -5.90 -2.04 -14.74
N ILE A 152 -6.74 -2.33 -13.76
CA ILE A 152 -6.42 -3.30 -12.69
C ILE A 152 -6.31 -4.71 -13.25
N ARG A 153 -7.18 -5.11 -14.21
CA ARG A 153 -7.11 -6.44 -14.84
C ARG A 153 -5.83 -6.62 -15.63
N ILE A 154 -5.48 -5.66 -16.49
CA ILE A 154 -4.25 -5.68 -17.26
C ILE A 154 -3.04 -5.75 -16.34
N PHE A 155 -2.97 -4.83 -15.36
CA PHE A 155 -1.87 -4.80 -14.40
C PHE A 155 -1.72 -6.11 -13.63
N ALA A 156 -2.81 -6.67 -13.12
CA ALA A 156 -2.77 -7.92 -12.38
C ALA A 156 -2.33 -9.10 -13.26
N SER A 157 -2.75 -9.14 -14.53
CA SER A 157 -2.32 -10.17 -15.48
C SER A 157 -0.81 -10.12 -15.73
N SER A 158 -0.26 -8.94 -16.00
CA SER A 158 1.19 -8.74 -16.15
C SER A 158 1.94 -9.03 -14.86
N PHE A 159 1.38 -8.64 -13.71
CA PHE A 159 1.97 -8.94 -12.40
C PHE A 159 2.12 -10.45 -12.17
N GLN A 160 1.14 -11.25 -12.61
CA GLN A 160 1.24 -12.72 -12.56
C GLN A 160 2.42 -13.26 -13.38
N ILE A 161 2.73 -12.63 -14.52
CA ILE A 161 3.89 -13.00 -15.35
C ILE A 161 5.18 -12.71 -14.58
N PHE A 162 5.29 -11.53 -14.00
CA PHE A 162 6.47 -11.14 -13.20
C PHE A 162 6.71 -12.09 -12.02
N LEU A 163 5.63 -12.54 -11.34
CA LEU A 163 5.75 -13.53 -10.28
C LEU A 163 6.29 -14.87 -10.75
N ARG A 164 5.84 -15.36 -11.92
CA ARG A 164 6.33 -16.62 -12.51
C ARG A 164 7.78 -16.56 -12.96
N GLN A 165 8.28 -15.35 -13.21
CA GLN A 165 9.68 -15.09 -13.56
C GLN A 165 10.56 -14.82 -12.34
N ASP A 166 10.07 -15.05 -11.13
CA ASP A 166 10.76 -14.77 -9.86
C ASP A 166 11.32 -13.34 -9.78
N GLN A 167 10.54 -12.37 -10.30
CA GLN A 167 10.90 -10.97 -10.18
C GLN A 167 10.70 -10.45 -8.76
N PRO A 168 11.56 -9.54 -8.27
CA PRO A 168 11.54 -9.03 -6.90
C PRO A 168 10.45 -7.96 -6.70
N ILE A 169 9.23 -8.23 -7.16
CA ILE A 169 8.09 -7.32 -7.11
C ILE A 169 7.03 -7.81 -6.14
N PHE A 170 6.51 -6.91 -5.33
CA PHE A 170 5.51 -7.14 -4.30
C PHE A 170 4.34 -6.20 -4.49
N LEU A 171 3.14 -6.63 -4.12
CA LEU A 171 1.92 -5.87 -4.32
C LEU A 171 1.11 -5.81 -3.02
N LEU A 172 0.75 -4.60 -2.62
CA LEU A 172 -0.15 -4.36 -1.50
C LEU A 172 -1.32 -3.51 -2.00
N MET A 173 -2.51 -4.10 -2.04
CA MET A 173 -3.73 -3.44 -2.50
C MET A 173 -4.69 -3.22 -1.36
N THR A 174 -5.45 -2.13 -1.42
CA THR A 174 -6.61 -1.95 -0.54
C THR A 174 -7.89 -1.81 -1.36
N GLY A 175 -9.01 -2.22 -0.78
CA GLY A 175 -10.31 -2.09 -1.42
C GLY A 175 -11.46 -2.36 -0.47
N LEU A 176 -12.68 -2.04 -0.90
CA LEU A 176 -13.89 -2.51 -0.24
C LEU A 176 -14.02 -4.02 -0.45
N TYR A 177 -14.74 -4.68 0.44
CA TYR A 177 -14.90 -6.13 0.38
C TYR A 177 -15.45 -6.59 -0.96
N GLU A 178 -16.50 -5.94 -1.46
CA GLU A 178 -17.12 -6.24 -2.75
C GLU A 178 -16.14 -6.10 -3.92
N ASN A 179 -15.33 -5.03 -3.94
CA ASN A 179 -14.37 -4.81 -5.02
C ASN A 179 -13.26 -5.87 -5.04
N ILE A 180 -12.74 -6.24 -3.87
CA ILE A 180 -11.74 -7.28 -3.74
C ILE A 180 -12.33 -8.65 -4.11
N TYR A 181 -13.57 -8.92 -3.70
CA TYR A 181 -14.29 -10.13 -4.03
C TYR A 181 -14.49 -10.28 -5.54
N ASP A 182 -14.93 -9.20 -6.22
CA ASP A 182 -15.13 -9.18 -7.66
C ASP A 182 -13.83 -9.41 -8.44
N LEU A 183 -12.73 -8.75 -8.02
CA LEU A 183 -11.41 -8.98 -8.62
C LEU A 183 -10.94 -10.43 -8.48
N GLN A 184 -11.18 -11.06 -7.33
CA GLN A 184 -10.77 -12.45 -7.10
C GLN A 184 -11.60 -13.48 -7.86
N ASN A 185 -12.86 -13.17 -8.14
CA ASN A 185 -13.75 -14.02 -8.91
C ASN A 185 -13.67 -13.76 -10.43
N ASP A 186 -12.85 -12.81 -10.86
CA ASP A 186 -12.58 -12.59 -12.27
C ASP A 186 -11.85 -13.82 -12.84
N ARG A 187 -12.40 -14.37 -13.92
CA ARG A 187 -11.88 -15.60 -14.55
C ARG A 187 -10.44 -15.45 -15.05
N SER A 188 -10.03 -14.25 -15.41
CA SER A 188 -8.68 -13.92 -15.88
C SER A 188 -7.68 -13.75 -14.73
N LEU A 189 -8.15 -13.55 -13.49
CA LEU A 189 -7.32 -13.20 -12.33
C LEU A 189 -7.37 -14.26 -11.22
N THR A 190 -7.58 -15.52 -11.57
CA THR A 190 -7.74 -16.64 -10.61
C THR A 190 -6.58 -16.79 -9.61
N PHE A 191 -5.38 -16.30 -9.95
CA PHE A 191 -4.24 -16.31 -9.04
C PHE A 191 -4.46 -15.39 -7.82
N LEU A 192 -5.23 -14.29 -7.97
CA LEU A 192 -5.58 -13.40 -6.86
C LEU A 192 -6.47 -14.09 -5.81
N TYR A 193 -7.18 -15.16 -6.19
CA TYR A 193 -7.95 -15.94 -5.24
C TYR A 193 -7.07 -16.54 -4.14
N ARG A 194 -5.82 -16.88 -4.47
CA ARG A 194 -4.83 -17.45 -3.53
C ARG A 194 -4.10 -16.38 -2.71
N ALA A 195 -4.18 -15.12 -3.10
CA ALA A 195 -3.52 -14.05 -2.37
C ALA A 195 -4.19 -13.82 -1.00
N PRO A 196 -3.41 -13.70 0.08
CA PRO A 196 -3.94 -13.44 1.41
C PRO A 196 -4.79 -12.18 1.46
N LYS A 197 -5.94 -12.30 2.13
CA LYS A 197 -6.86 -11.20 2.42
C LYS A 197 -6.81 -10.87 3.90
N LEU A 198 -6.54 -9.61 4.21
CA LEU A 198 -6.60 -9.07 5.56
C LEU A 198 -7.88 -8.26 5.70
N LEU A 199 -8.89 -8.85 6.33
CA LEU A 199 -10.10 -8.12 6.71
C LEU A 199 -9.81 -7.25 7.93
N LEU A 200 -9.99 -5.94 7.80
CA LEU A 200 -9.85 -5.02 8.92
C LEU A 200 -11.15 -4.95 9.72
N GLU A 201 -11.17 -5.69 10.80
CA GLU A 201 -12.23 -5.65 11.80
C GLU A 201 -12.18 -4.36 12.64
N PRO A 202 -13.25 -4.05 13.39
CA PRO A 202 -13.22 -2.97 14.38
C PRO A 202 -12.02 -3.07 15.33
N LEU A 203 -11.56 -1.93 15.83
CA LEU A 203 -10.51 -1.89 16.84
C LEU A 203 -11.02 -2.52 18.14
N SER A 204 -10.11 -3.18 18.86
CA SER A 204 -10.42 -3.75 20.16
C SER A 204 -10.96 -2.68 21.12
N TYR A 205 -12.05 -2.99 21.80
CA TYR A 205 -12.65 -2.16 22.84
C TYR A 205 -11.60 -1.70 23.86
N PHE A 206 -10.81 -2.65 24.36
CA PHE A 206 -9.77 -2.36 25.34
C PHE A 206 -8.69 -1.41 24.80
N SER A 207 -8.30 -1.57 23.54
CA SER A 207 -7.32 -0.70 22.91
C SER A 207 -7.84 0.73 22.79
N VAL A 208 -9.08 0.92 22.35
CA VAL A 208 -9.71 2.24 22.22
C VAL A 208 -9.87 2.90 23.58
N ARG A 209 -10.43 2.17 24.57
CA ARG A 209 -10.63 2.67 25.93
C ARG A 209 -9.32 3.09 26.58
N ASN A 210 -8.32 2.21 26.54
CA ASN A 210 -7.02 2.51 27.16
C ASN A 210 -6.30 3.67 26.47
N HIS A 211 -6.48 3.83 25.16
CA HIS A 211 -5.92 4.95 24.43
C HIS A 211 -6.55 6.28 24.89
N TYR A 212 -7.88 6.38 24.93
CA TYR A 212 -8.56 7.57 25.42
C TYR A 212 -8.23 7.87 26.88
N GLN A 213 -8.22 6.83 27.73
CA GLN A 213 -7.92 6.98 29.15
C GLN A 213 -6.54 7.60 29.37
N LYS A 214 -5.51 7.04 28.70
CA LYS A 214 -4.14 7.54 28.84
C LYS A 214 -3.94 8.91 28.20
N PHE A 215 -4.50 9.10 27.01
CA PHE A 215 -4.26 10.31 26.24
C PHE A 215 -4.94 11.54 26.85
N PHE A 216 -6.18 11.37 27.33
CA PHE A 216 -6.96 12.45 27.92
C PHE A 216 -6.83 12.54 29.44
N ASP A 217 -6.16 11.60 30.09
CA ASP A 217 -6.08 11.46 31.54
C ASP A 217 -7.49 11.50 32.18
N ILE A 218 -8.36 10.59 31.76
CA ILE A 218 -9.76 10.48 32.20
C ILE A 218 -9.99 9.12 32.86
N ASP A 219 -11.06 9.07 33.69
CA ASP A 219 -11.45 7.84 34.35
C ASP A 219 -11.93 6.75 33.38
N THR A 220 -11.86 5.51 33.84
CA THR A 220 -12.23 4.32 33.05
C THR A 220 -13.68 4.36 32.57
N LYS A 221 -14.61 4.94 33.36
CA LYS A 221 -16.02 5.01 33.00
C LYS A 221 -16.27 5.99 31.88
N THR A 222 -15.63 7.16 31.90
CA THR A 222 -15.70 8.17 30.84
C THR A 222 -15.06 7.63 29.55
N ALA A 223 -13.85 7.02 29.64
CA ALA A 223 -13.20 6.38 28.50
C ALA A 223 -14.04 5.23 27.90
N GLY A 224 -14.73 4.47 28.78
CA GLY A 224 -15.65 3.41 28.35
C GLY A 224 -16.82 3.97 27.53
N LYS A 225 -17.48 5.01 28.01
CA LYS A 225 -18.58 5.67 27.28
C LYS A 225 -18.12 6.19 25.91
N MET A 226 -16.94 6.82 25.85
CA MET A 226 -16.36 7.26 24.59
C MET A 226 -16.13 6.08 23.63
N THR A 227 -15.60 4.97 24.15
CA THR A 227 -15.35 3.75 23.38
C THR A 227 -16.64 3.16 22.83
N ASP A 228 -17.70 3.07 23.62
CA ASP A 228 -19.01 2.58 23.22
C ASP A 228 -19.59 3.36 22.03
N LEU A 229 -19.38 4.68 21.99
CA LEU A 229 -19.81 5.54 20.88
C LEU A 229 -19.06 5.23 19.58
N THR A 230 -17.80 4.83 19.66
CA THR A 230 -16.99 4.56 18.45
C THR A 230 -17.31 3.21 17.80
N LYS A 231 -17.90 2.27 18.55
CA LYS A 231 -18.09 0.87 18.10
C LYS A 231 -16.79 0.22 17.58
N GLY A 232 -15.63 0.69 18.04
CA GLY A 232 -14.33 0.26 17.53
C GLY A 232 -13.97 0.79 16.13
N TYR A 233 -14.75 1.74 15.61
CA TYR A 233 -14.54 2.26 14.25
C TYR A 233 -13.38 3.26 14.23
N PRO A 234 -12.29 3.05 13.47
CA PRO A 234 -11.12 3.94 13.50
C PRO A 234 -11.43 5.38 13.17
N PHE A 235 -12.32 5.64 12.20
CA PHE A 235 -12.72 6.99 11.87
C PHE A 235 -13.55 7.64 13.01
N ALA A 236 -14.49 6.89 13.62
CA ALA A 236 -15.26 7.37 14.76
C ALA A 236 -14.35 7.65 15.97
N PHE A 237 -13.30 6.84 16.18
CA PHE A 237 -12.26 7.11 17.17
C PHE A 237 -11.59 8.46 16.91
N GLN A 238 -11.22 8.78 15.67
CA GLN A 238 -10.64 10.08 15.33
C GLN A 238 -11.62 11.23 15.56
N VAL A 239 -12.85 11.11 15.08
CA VAL A 239 -13.88 12.15 15.22
C VAL A 239 -14.16 12.46 16.68
N LEU A 240 -14.40 11.43 17.47
CA LEU A 240 -14.72 11.62 18.89
C LEU A 240 -13.53 12.18 19.69
N GLY A 241 -12.32 11.69 19.42
CA GLY A 241 -11.10 12.23 20.01
C GLY A 241 -10.87 13.69 19.63
N TYR A 242 -11.11 14.05 18.37
CA TYR A 242 -11.03 15.43 17.88
C TYR A 242 -12.00 16.36 18.63
N LEU A 243 -13.28 15.99 18.69
CA LEU A 243 -14.32 16.79 19.36
C LEU A 243 -14.06 16.93 20.88
N TYR A 244 -13.65 15.83 21.51
CA TYR A 244 -13.32 15.86 22.93
C TYR A 244 -12.12 16.76 23.24
N TRP A 245 -11.09 16.76 22.38
CA TRP A 245 -9.95 17.64 22.50
C TRP A 245 -10.33 19.11 22.37
N GLU A 246 -11.12 19.47 21.36
CA GLU A 246 -11.57 20.86 21.17
C GLU A 246 -12.40 21.35 22.38
N ASN A 247 -13.35 20.55 22.86
CA ASN A 247 -14.18 20.91 24.01
C ASN A 247 -13.38 21.15 25.31
N ARG A 248 -12.29 20.40 25.53
CA ARG A 248 -11.41 20.61 26.69
C ARG A 248 -10.60 21.91 26.62
N ARG A 249 -10.44 22.50 25.49
CA ARG A 249 -9.72 23.77 25.33
C ARG A 249 -10.59 24.99 25.46
N CYS A 250 -11.90 24.82 25.39
CA CYS A 250 -12.87 25.90 25.56
C CYS A 250 -13.24 26.13 27.03
N HIS A 251 -12.76 25.32 27.94
CA HIS A 251 -12.89 25.42 29.39
C HIS A 251 -11.51 25.51 30.06
#